data_1fc036553f41a5268dd3830f8d7e7e3c
#
_entry.id   1fc036553f41a5268dd3830f8d7e7e3c
#
_cell.length_a   1.000
_cell.length_b   1.000
_cell.length_c   1.000
_cell.angle_alpha   90.00
_cell.angle_beta   90.00
_cell.angle_gamma   90.00
#
_symmetry.space_group_name_H-M   'P 1'
#
loop_
_entity.id
_entity.type
_entity.pdbx_description
1 polymer ?
#
loop_
_entity_poly.entity_id
_entity_poly.type
_entity_poly.pdbx_seq_one_letter_code
_entity_poly.pdbx_strand_id
1 'polypeptide(L)'
;MLLLAFGAGPAIASDETLDQLKSRAQNASPQDRPHLHIRIAELQLRNADKFYKDGDTEHARAALEDIVINSQQARDSAVETKKHLKNIEITARKIAERLRNIKRTVALEDQAPIDQAVQSLEEVRTSLLQHMFSNEKDKERDKEKK
;
A
#
# COMPACT_ATOMS: atom_id res chain seq x y z
N MET A 1 4.70 54.69 13.58
CA MET A 1 3.61 53.74 13.43
C MET A 1 4.05 52.72 12.37
N LEU A 2 4.51 51.55 12.82
CA LEU A 2 5.02 50.49 11.96
C LEU A 2 3.91 49.44 11.80
N LEU A 3 3.30 49.33 10.63
CA LEU A 3 2.35 48.29 10.28
C LEU A 3 3.15 47.06 9.85
N LEU A 4 3.20 46.06 10.70
CA LEU A 4 3.65 44.72 10.38
C LEU A 4 2.54 43.98 9.62
N ALA A 5 2.66 43.89 8.30
CA ALA A 5 1.84 43.01 7.48
C ALA A 5 2.32 41.57 7.70
N PHE A 6 1.54 40.81 8.45
CA PHE A 6 1.68 39.37 8.51
C PHE A 6 1.20 38.79 7.17
N GLY A 7 2.15 38.47 6.29
CA GLY A 7 1.88 37.66 5.11
C GLY A 7 1.59 36.23 5.54
N ALA A 8 0.33 35.84 5.49
CA ALA A 8 -0.04 34.43 5.53
C ALA A 8 0.46 33.77 4.25
N GLY A 9 1.60 33.11 4.32
CA GLY A 9 2.06 32.24 3.25
C GLY A 9 1.07 31.11 3.01
N PRO A 10 0.94 30.62 1.75
CA PRO A 10 0.06 29.49 1.49
C PRO A 10 0.51 28.32 2.36
N ALA A 11 -0.42 27.77 3.15
CA ALA A 11 -0.19 26.54 3.87
C ALA A 11 0.06 25.45 2.82
N ILE A 12 1.32 25.08 2.61
CA ILE A 12 1.68 23.90 1.86
C ILE A 12 1.08 22.74 2.66
N ALA A 13 0.05 22.08 2.09
CA ALA A 13 -0.45 20.84 2.65
C ALA A 13 0.74 19.88 2.69
N SER A 14 1.36 19.71 3.86
CA SER A 14 2.46 18.77 4.04
C SER A 14 1.90 17.37 3.82
N ASP A 15 2.52 16.61 2.91
CA ASP A 15 2.22 15.20 2.73
C ASP A 15 2.28 14.50 4.08
N GLU A 16 1.26 13.72 4.38
CA GLU A 16 1.16 12.96 5.61
C GLU A 16 2.38 12.04 5.77
N THR A 17 3.05 12.10 6.91
CA THR A 17 4.25 11.30 7.18
C THR A 17 3.90 9.83 7.39
N LEU A 18 4.89 8.96 7.23
CA LEU A 18 4.74 7.53 7.51
C LEU A 18 4.25 7.26 8.94
N ASP A 19 4.80 7.96 9.93
CA ASP A 19 4.41 7.79 11.34
C ASP A 19 2.96 8.23 11.59
N GLN A 20 2.53 9.31 10.96
CA GLN A 20 1.14 9.77 11.01
C GLN A 20 0.19 8.75 10.38
N LEU A 21 0.53 8.19 9.23
CA LEU A 21 -0.26 7.13 8.58
C LEU A 21 -0.34 5.87 9.44
N LYS A 22 0.78 5.42 10.00
CA LYS A 22 0.82 4.26 10.90
C LYS A 22 -0.05 4.46 12.14
N SER A 23 0.03 5.63 12.77
CA SER A 23 -0.80 5.98 13.92
C SER A 23 -2.30 5.99 13.57
N ARG A 24 -2.65 6.57 12.43
CA ARG A 24 -4.04 6.56 11.95
C ARG A 24 -4.55 5.16 11.67
N ALA A 25 -3.74 4.31 11.05
CA ALA A 25 -4.13 2.93 10.76
C ALA A 25 -4.41 2.12 12.03
N GLN A 26 -3.62 2.34 13.09
CA GLN A 26 -3.85 1.68 14.39
C GLN A 26 -5.17 2.06 15.05
N ASN A 27 -5.61 3.32 14.87
CA ASN A 27 -6.81 3.87 15.51
C ASN A 27 -8.03 3.92 14.58
N ALA A 28 -7.89 3.46 13.34
CA ALA A 28 -8.93 3.55 12.33
C ALA A 28 -10.06 2.55 12.56
N SER A 29 -11.25 2.90 12.06
CA SER A 29 -12.36 1.97 11.95
C SER A 29 -11.99 0.79 11.01
N PRO A 30 -12.61 -0.39 11.17
CA PRO A 30 -12.35 -1.52 10.29
C PRO A 30 -12.51 -1.20 8.80
N GLN A 31 -13.45 -0.31 8.45
CA GLN A 31 -13.70 0.09 7.07
C GLN A 31 -12.63 1.00 6.48
N ASP A 32 -11.94 1.78 7.30
CA ASP A 32 -10.91 2.73 6.87
C ASP A 32 -9.51 2.08 6.80
N ARG A 33 -9.29 1.01 7.56
CA ARG A 33 -8.00 0.31 7.62
C ARG A 33 -7.44 -0.11 6.27
N PRO A 34 -8.23 -0.69 5.34
CA PRO A 34 -7.68 -1.11 4.05
C PRO A 34 -7.00 0.01 3.30
N HIS A 35 -7.60 1.19 3.25
CA HIS A 35 -7.03 2.35 2.58
C HIS A 35 -5.78 2.86 3.26
N LEU A 36 -5.75 2.90 4.58
CA LEU A 36 -4.60 3.38 5.32
C LEU A 36 -3.40 2.45 5.17
N HIS A 37 -3.61 1.15 5.29
CA HIS A 37 -2.54 0.18 5.09
C HIS A 37 -1.98 0.19 3.67
N ILE A 38 -2.84 0.26 2.65
CA ILE A 38 -2.31 0.29 1.28
C ILE A 38 -1.57 1.60 0.97
N ARG A 39 -1.97 2.74 1.56
CA ARG A 39 -1.22 3.99 1.46
C ARG A 39 0.14 3.93 2.14
N ILE A 40 0.25 3.23 3.28
CA ILE A 40 1.55 2.97 3.90
C ILE A 40 2.44 2.17 2.95
N ALA A 41 1.91 1.13 2.32
CA ALA A 41 2.65 0.35 1.34
C ALA A 41 3.12 1.20 0.14
N GLU A 42 2.28 2.09 -0.39
CA GLU A 42 2.65 3.02 -1.47
C GLU A 42 3.75 4.01 -1.04
N LEU A 43 3.67 4.54 0.17
CA LEU A 43 4.70 5.44 0.69
C LEU A 43 6.03 4.70 0.89
N GLN A 44 5.99 3.50 1.44
CA GLN A 44 7.19 2.67 1.61
C GLN A 44 7.79 2.22 0.26
N LEU A 45 6.99 2.06 -0.78
CA LEU A 45 7.49 1.84 -2.13
C LEU A 45 8.36 3.01 -2.62
N ARG A 46 7.91 4.25 -2.40
CA ARG A 46 8.71 5.44 -2.73
C ARG A 46 9.99 5.50 -1.90
N ASN A 47 9.91 5.16 -0.63
CA ASN A 47 11.07 5.09 0.25
C ASN A 47 12.06 4.02 -0.20
N ALA A 48 11.60 2.83 -0.55
CA ALA A 48 12.45 1.75 -1.05
C ALA A 48 13.19 2.17 -2.33
N ASP A 49 12.48 2.78 -3.29
CA ASP A 49 13.09 3.30 -4.53
C ASP A 49 14.20 4.32 -4.23
N LYS A 50 13.94 5.24 -3.32
CA LYS A 50 14.93 6.23 -2.88
C LYS A 50 16.12 5.58 -2.19
N PHE A 51 15.91 4.67 -1.25
CA PHE A 51 16.99 3.99 -0.55
C PHE A 51 17.88 3.18 -1.49
N TYR A 52 17.32 2.48 -2.46
CA TYR A 52 18.12 1.78 -3.47
C TYR A 52 18.95 2.74 -4.32
N LYS A 53 18.40 3.88 -4.74
CA LYS A 53 19.14 4.91 -5.48
C LYS A 53 20.28 5.52 -4.68
N ASP A 54 20.09 5.66 -3.37
CA ASP A 54 21.09 6.19 -2.43
C ASP A 54 22.12 5.13 -2.00
N GLY A 55 21.96 3.87 -2.42
CA GLY A 55 22.84 2.75 -2.02
C GLY A 55 22.57 2.25 -0.59
N ASP A 56 21.49 2.66 0.03
CA ASP A 56 21.10 2.24 1.39
C ASP A 56 20.21 1.00 1.34
N THR A 57 20.84 -0.14 1.09
CA THR A 57 20.16 -1.43 0.90
C THR A 57 19.50 -1.95 2.17
N GLU A 58 20.02 -1.61 3.35
CA GLU A 58 19.45 -2.03 4.63
C GLU A 58 18.07 -1.38 4.87
N HIS A 59 17.98 -0.07 4.73
CA HIS A 59 16.71 0.63 4.83
C HIS A 59 15.74 0.28 3.68
N ALA A 60 16.26 0.02 2.49
CA ALA A 60 15.45 -0.47 1.37
C ALA A 60 14.78 -1.81 1.70
N ARG A 61 15.50 -2.76 2.28
CA ARG A 61 14.94 -4.06 2.72
C ARG A 61 13.87 -3.90 3.80
N ALA A 62 14.09 -3.04 4.79
CA ALA A 62 13.10 -2.74 5.82
C ALA A 62 11.82 -2.13 5.20
N ALA A 63 11.97 -1.25 4.22
CA ALA A 63 10.83 -0.71 3.48
C ALA A 63 10.08 -1.78 2.66
N LEU A 64 10.78 -2.74 2.06
CA LEU A 64 10.14 -3.88 1.36
C LEU A 64 9.30 -4.74 2.32
N GLU A 65 9.81 -5.02 3.51
CA GLU A 65 9.07 -5.76 4.54
C GLU A 65 7.80 -5.02 4.94
N ASP A 66 7.87 -3.72 5.15
CA ASP A 66 6.71 -2.87 5.46
C ASP A 66 5.68 -2.85 4.31
N ILE A 67 6.12 -2.85 3.05
CA ILE A 67 5.24 -2.96 1.88
C ILE A 67 4.44 -4.26 1.96
N VAL A 68 5.10 -5.37 2.20
CA VAL A 68 4.45 -6.69 2.27
C VAL A 68 3.46 -6.76 3.42
N ILE A 69 3.89 -6.40 4.63
CA ILE A 69 3.05 -6.44 5.84
C ILE A 69 1.80 -5.58 5.67
N ASN A 70 1.96 -4.34 5.20
CA ASN A 70 0.81 -3.44 5.05
C ASN A 70 -0.11 -3.84 3.89
N SER A 71 0.41 -4.41 2.81
CA SER A 71 -0.42 -4.96 1.74
C SER A 71 -1.24 -6.16 2.22
N GLN A 72 -0.68 -7.04 3.04
CA GLN A 72 -1.39 -8.16 3.68
C GLN A 72 -2.47 -7.65 4.64
N GLN A 73 -2.18 -6.68 5.47
CA GLN A 73 -3.15 -6.07 6.39
C GLN A 73 -4.28 -5.35 5.64
N ALA A 74 -3.98 -4.68 4.53
CA ALA A 74 -4.99 -4.07 3.67
C ALA A 74 -5.92 -5.13 3.07
N ARG A 75 -5.37 -6.24 2.58
CA ARG A 75 -6.15 -7.38 2.10
C ARG A 75 -7.05 -7.94 3.19
N ASP A 76 -6.50 -8.26 4.35
CA ASP A 76 -7.24 -8.89 5.44
C ASP A 76 -8.41 -8.02 5.91
N SER A 77 -8.18 -6.72 6.07
CA SER A 77 -9.22 -5.76 6.43
C SER A 77 -10.28 -5.60 5.32
N ALA A 78 -9.88 -5.63 4.05
CA ALA A 78 -10.80 -5.56 2.93
C ALA A 78 -11.67 -6.81 2.81
N VAL A 79 -11.10 -7.98 3.05
CA VAL A 79 -11.80 -9.27 3.06
C VAL A 79 -12.80 -9.33 4.22
N GLU A 80 -12.39 -8.94 5.42
CA GLU A 80 -13.24 -8.90 6.61
C GLU A 80 -14.46 -8.00 6.42
N THR A 81 -14.24 -6.81 5.89
CA THR A 81 -15.31 -5.82 5.69
C THR A 81 -16.07 -5.98 4.38
N LYS A 82 -15.59 -6.81 3.47
CA LYS A 82 -16.09 -6.97 2.08
C LYS A 82 -16.11 -5.65 1.30
N LYS A 83 -15.24 -4.70 1.67
CA LYS A 83 -15.13 -3.38 1.06
C LYS A 83 -13.74 -3.16 0.47
N HIS A 84 -13.68 -2.36 -0.57
CA HIS A 84 -12.43 -1.89 -1.18
C HIS A 84 -11.57 -2.98 -1.86
N LEU A 85 -12.05 -4.22 -1.98
CA LEU A 85 -11.31 -5.36 -2.55
C LEU A 85 -10.66 -5.02 -3.89
N LYS A 86 -11.45 -4.46 -4.82
CA LYS A 86 -10.96 -4.07 -6.15
C LYS A 86 -9.88 -2.98 -6.09
N ASN A 87 -10.07 -1.99 -5.23
CA ASN A 87 -9.12 -0.88 -5.07
C ASN A 87 -7.76 -1.37 -4.54
N ILE A 88 -7.80 -2.24 -3.53
CA ILE A 88 -6.59 -2.83 -2.94
C ILE A 88 -5.88 -3.72 -3.96
N GLU A 89 -6.64 -4.52 -4.73
CA GLU A 89 -6.07 -5.36 -5.82
C GLU A 89 -5.33 -4.51 -6.86
N ILE A 90 -5.96 -3.45 -7.35
CA ILE A 90 -5.36 -2.57 -8.35
C ILE A 90 -4.08 -1.92 -7.82
N THR A 91 -4.10 -1.46 -6.57
CA THR A 91 -2.92 -0.83 -5.97
C THR A 91 -1.81 -1.85 -5.72
N ALA A 92 -2.11 -3.04 -5.21
CA ALA A 92 -1.13 -4.11 -5.02
C ALA A 92 -0.47 -4.51 -6.35
N ARG A 93 -1.23 -4.56 -7.45
CA ARG A 93 -0.69 -4.81 -8.79
C ARG A 93 0.29 -3.72 -9.23
N LYS A 94 -0.07 -2.45 -9.03
CA LYS A 94 0.81 -1.32 -9.36
C LYS A 94 2.10 -1.34 -8.54
N ILE A 95 2.01 -1.66 -7.26
CA ILE A 95 3.19 -1.80 -6.39
C ILE A 95 4.11 -2.93 -6.91
N ALA A 96 3.54 -4.09 -7.23
CA ALA A 96 4.30 -5.21 -7.78
C ALA A 96 5.00 -4.85 -9.11
N GLU A 97 4.31 -4.17 -10.01
CA GLU A 97 4.89 -3.68 -11.27
C GLU A 97 6.04 -2.70 -11.04
N ARG A 98 5.87 -1.76 -10.09
CA ARG A 98 6.93 -0.81 -9.75
C ARG A 98 8.14 -1.49 -9.13
N LEU A 99 7.94 -2.47 -8.25
CA LEU A 99 9.03 -3.27 -7.67
C LEU A 99 9.80 -4.05 -8.75
N ARG A 100 9.14 -4.61 -9.75
CA ARG A 100 9.82 -5.24 -10.89
C ARG A 100 10.68 -4.25 -11.68
N ASN A 101 10.24 -3.02 -11.81
CA ASN A 101 11.02 -1.96 -12.46
C ASN A 101 12.24 -1.57 -11.61
N ILE A 102 12.08 -1.42 -10.31
CA ILE A 102 13.19 -1.14 -9.37
C ILE A 102 14.22 -2.28 -9.43
N LYS A 103 13.78 -3.53 -9.43
CA LYS A 103 14.65 -4.70 -9.53
C LYS A 103 15.65 -4.61 -10.68
N ARG A 104 15.24 -4.08 -11.83
CA ARG A 104 16.11 -3.96 -13.01
C ARG A 104 17.25 -2.97 -12.83
N THR A 105 17.18 -2.10 -11.84
CA THR A 105 18.14 -1.02 -11.58
C THR A 105 19.09 -1.31 -10.43
N VAL A 106 18.84 -2.36 -9.67
CA VAL A 106 19.64 -2.71 -8.48
C VAL A 106 20.66 -3.80 -8.79
N ALA A 107 21.67 -3.92 -7.93
CA ALA A 107 22.67 -4.98 -8.02
C ALA A 107 22.04 -6.38 -7.88
N LEU A 108 22.69 -7.38 -8.46
CA LEU A 108 22.16 -8.75 -8.48
C LEU A 108 21.87 -9.31 -7.08
N GLU A 109 22.72 -9.02 -6.12
CA GLU A 109 22.55 -9.42 -4.72
C GLU A 109 21.35 -8.80 -4.02
N ASP A 110 20.84 -7.69 -4.52
CA ASP A 110 19.68 -6.98 -3.98
C ASP A 110 18.35 -7.38 -4.64
N GLN A 111 18.39 -8.19 -5.68
CA GLN A 111 17.19 -8.56 -6.43
C GLN A 111 16.30 -9.58 -5.71
N ALA A 112 16.88 -10.54 -4.98
CA ALA A 112 16.11 -11.59 -4.30
C ALA A 112 15.08 -11.04 -3.28
N PRO A 113 15.39 -10.07 -2.41
CA PRO A 113 14.39 -9.48 -1.52
C PRO A 113 13.23 -8.80 -2.28
N ILE A 114 13.51 -8.18 -3.43
CA ILE A 114 12.47 -7.57 -4.27
C ILE A 114 11.58 -8.64 -4.87
N ASP A 115 12.14 -9.74 -5.37
CA ASP A 115 11.38 -10.87 -5.92
C ASP A 115 10.44 -11.48 -4.86
N GLN A 116 10.90 -11.62 -3.62
CA GLN A 116 10.09 -12.12 -2.51
C GLN A 116 8.91 -11.17 -2.22
N ALA A 117 9.16 -9.87 -2.21
CA ALA A 117 8.11 -8.87 -2.02
C ALA A 117 7.08 -8.90 -3.16
N VAL A 118 7.52 -9.02 -4.41
CA VAL A 118 6.64 -9.17 -5.58
C VAL A 118 5.78 -10.43 -5.45
N GLN A 119 6.36 -11.56 -5.08
CA GLN A 119 5.62 -12.81 -4.88
C GLN A 119 4.53 -12.65 -3.81
N SER A 120 4.85 -12.03 -2.67
CA SER A 120 3.87 -11.77 -1.61
C SER A 120 2.72 -10.87 -2.07
N LEU A 121 3.02 -9.87 -2.90
CA LEU A 121 1.99 -9.00 -3.49
C LEU A 121 1.10 -9.75 -4.49
N GLU A 122 1.64 -10.67 -5.27
CA GLU A 122 0.84 -11.52 -6.17
C GLU A 122 -0.08 -12.47 -5.37
N GLU A 123 0.36 -12.96 -4.22
CA GLU A 123 -0.48 -13.76 -3.31
C GLU A 123 -1.62 -12.90 -2.73
N VAL A 124 -1.34 -11.66 -2.33
CA VAL A 124 -2.36 -10.69 -1.91
C VAL A 124 -3.40 -10.48 -3.00
N ARG A 125 -2.96 -10.27 -4.24
CA ARG A 125 -3.85 -10.09 -5.40
C ARG A 125 -4.72 -11.31 -5.65
N THR A 126 -4.12 -12.49 -5.68
CA THR A 126 -4.84 -13.76 -5.89
C THR A 126 -5.94 -13.94 -4.85
N SER A 127 -5.64 -13.70 -3.59
CA SER A 127 -6.61 -13.77 -2.50
C SER A 127 -7.78 -12.79 -2.71
N LEU A 128 -7.48 -11.54 -3.06
CA LEU A 128 -8.51 -10.51 -3.31
C LEU A 128 -9.41 -10.88 -4.49
N LEU A 129 -8.84 -11.37 -5.59
CA LEU A 129 -9.59 -11.81 -6.77
C LEU A 129 -10.52 -12.97 -6.42
N GLN A 130 -10.04 -13.96 -5.66
CA GLN A 130 -10.87 -15.09 -5.20
C GLN A 130 -12.07 -14.62 -4.38
N HIS A 131 -11.87 -13.66 -3.45
CA HIS A 131 -12.96 -13.12 -2.65
C HIS A 131 -13.94 -12.27 -3.47
N MET A 132 -13.47 -11.53 -4.45
CA MET A 132 -14.34 -10.77 -5.36
C MET A 132 -15.25 -11.71 -6.17
N PHE A 133 -14.71 -12.78 -6.75
CA PHE A 133 -15.49 -13.76 -7.50
C PHE A 133 -16.48 -14.56 -6.64
N SER A 134 -16.12 -14.91 -5.42
CA SER A 134 -17.02 -15.57 -4.47
C SER A 134 -18.21 -14.67 -4.10
N ASN A 135 -17.96 -13.40 -3.84
CA ASN A 135 -19.01 -12.44 -3.52
C ASN A 135 -19.98 -12.19 -4.69
N GLU A 136 -19.51 -12.25 -5.94
CA GLU A 136 -20.37 -12.14 -7.12
C GLU A 136 -21.33 -13.34 -7.24
N LYS A 137 -20.81 -14.55 -7.06
CA LYS A 137 -21.62 -15.78 -7.09
C LYS A 137 -22.71 -15.79 -6.03
N ASP A 138 -22.40 -15.31 -4.83
CA ASP A 138 -23.39 -15.23 -3.75
C ASP A 138 -24.49 -14.21 -4.08
N LYS A 139 -24.16 -13.08 -4.67
CA LYS A 139 -25.13 -12.07 -5.12
C LYS A 139 -26.05 -12.58 -6.25
N GLU A 140 -25.53 -13.39 -7.16
CA GLU A 140 -26.31 -14.00 -8.23
C GLU A 140 -27.30 -15.02 -7.68
N ARG A 141 -26.86 -15.90 -6.76
CA ARG A 141 -27.75 -16.88 -6.09
C ARG A 141 -28.91 -16.22 -5.34
N ASP A 142 -28.65 -15.10 -4.68
CA ASP A 142 -29.69 -14.37 -3.94
C ASP A 142 -30.71 -13.71 -4.87
N LYS A 143 -30.32 -13.37 -6.10
CA LYS A 143 -31.24 -12.84 -7.13
C LYS A 143 -32.13 -13.92 -7.74
N GLU A 144 -31.63 -15.14 -7.87
CA GLU A 144 -32.40 -16.28 -8.42
C GLU A 144 -33.45 -16.81 -7.44
N LYS A 145 -33.31 -16.50 -6.13
CA LYS A 145 -34.25 -16.95 -5.09
C LYS A 145 -35.41 -16.01 -4.85
N LYS A 146 -35.49 -14.88 -5.55
CA LYS A 146 -36.60 -13.90 -5.50
C LYS A 146 -37.50 -14.05 -6.71
#